data_6ce2c154f3ebfeeee1495b1b5485ede1
#
_entry.id   6ce2c154f3ebfeeee1495b1b5485ede1
#
_cell.length_a   1.000
_cell.length_b   1.000
_cell.length_c   1.000
_cell.angle_alpha   90.00
_cell.angle_beta   90.00
_cell.angle_gamma   90.00
#
_symmetry.space_group_name_H-M   'P 1'
#
loop_
_entity.id
_entity.type
_entity.pdbx_description
1 polymer ?
#
loop_
_entity_poly.entity_id
_entity_poly.type
_entity_poly.pdbx_seq_one_letter_code
_entity_poly.pdbx_strand_id
1 'polypeptide(L)'
;MKKITVIIPNFNGRKFLDPCMSALAKQTCRDFCVLVVDNGSADGSAEKIRELEQTGLGPDGDIPVKGIYLPENTGFSGAVNVGLRETDTEFAVLLNNDTEAYPDYLEKMMLVMREDTAGTIAAVSPLMLCLTDPTVIDSAGDGYCLVGWSFQRGVGRHADIPKFRERTGVFSACAGAAMYRKSALDKISREGKGGRWWFDPEHFAYLEDMDVSYRLLLSGFDIVYEPAAKVLHAGSGTSGSRYNAFKVRLAARNNVYLNVKNQPLLQLLVNLPFILFGAIIKQIFFIGRGFGRDFFLGFLEGIRKIPRVWPHRVRVTLSALPNFFKAELLMIDDTFSYLGDLIARKIFHR
;
A
#
# COMPACT_ATOMS: atom_id res chain seq x y z
N MET A 1 -3.27 -5.82 26.91
CA MET A 1 -3.73 -6.04 25.51
C MET A 1 -2.66 -5.43 24.61
N LYS A 2 -2.24 -6.12 23.54
CA LYS A 2 -1.23 -5.59 22.59
C LYS A 2 -1.78 -4.36 21.88
N LYS A 3 -0.90 -3.39 21.52
CA LYS A 3 -1.31 -2.16 20.83
C LYS A 3 -1.29 -2.27 19.31
N ILE A 4 -0.52 -3.20 18.77
CA ILE A 4 -0.28 -3.37 17.34
C ILE A 4 -0.66 -4.78 16.91
N THR A 5 -1.42 -4.92 15.83
CA THR A 5 -1.55 -6.17 15.07
C THR A 5 -0.77 -6.04 13.76
N VAL A 6 0.24 -6.88 13.56
CA VAL A 6 0.95 -7.00 12.27
C VAL A 6 0.20 -8.03 11.44
N ILE A 7 -0.45 -7.58 10.36
CA ILE A 7 -1.22 -8.40 9.43
C ILE A 7 -0.34 -8.74 8.24
N ILE A 8 -0.15 -10.03 7.99
CA ILE A 8 0.69 -10.56 6.90
C ILE A 8 -0.19 -11.36 5.95
N PRO A 9 -0.60 -10.79 4.79
CA PRO A 9 -1.23 -11.57 3.74
C PRO A 9 -0.21 -12.50 3.10
N ASN A 10 -0.53 -13.79 3.01
CA ASN A 10 0.35 -14.80 2.44
C ASN A 10 -0.37 -15.56 1.33
N PHE A 11 0.26 -15.72 0.17
CA PHE A 11 -0.18 -16.59 -0.90
C PHE A 11 1.03 -17.22 -1.60
N ASN A 12 1.20 -18.55 -1.43
CA ASN A 12 2.34 -19.30 -1.95
C ASN A 12 3.68 -18.66 -1.61
N GLY A 13 3.82 -18.18 -0.38
CA GLY A 13 4.97 -17.43 0.10
C GLY A 13 5.86 -18.16 1.10
N ARG A 14 5.80 -19.51 1.15
CA ARG A 14 6.51 -20.33 2.14
C ARG A 14 7.98 -19.94 2.32
N LYS A 15 8.68 -19.68 1.22
CA LYS A 15 10.10 -19.32 1.22
C LYS A 15 10.43 -18.00 1.91
N PHE A 16 9.44 -17.10 2.03
CA PHE A 16 9.60 -15.77 2.61
C PHE A 16 9.17 -15.71 4.09
N LEU A 17 8.35 -16.66 4.55
CA LEU A 17 7.82 -16.63 5.93
C LEU A 17 8.93 -16.66 6.97
N ASP A 18 9.92 -17.55 6.84
CA ASP A 18 10.98 -17.68 7.85
C ASP A 18 11.82 -16.38 8.01
N PRO A 19 12.33 -15.74 6.93
CA PRO A 19 13.03 -14.46 7.05
C PRO A 19 12.16 -13.35 7.64
N CYS A 20 10.91 -13.22 7.18
CA CYS A 20 9.98 -12.22 7.67
C CYS A 20 9.69 -12.37 9.18
N MET A 21 9.37 -13.59 9.62
CA MET A 21 9.10 -13.90 11.03
C MET A 21 10.34 -13.73 11.90
N SER A 22 11.52 -14.12 11.40
CA SER A 22 12.80 -13.90 12.09
C SER A 22 13.10 -12.41 12.30
N ALA A 23 12.76 -11.56 11.32
CA ALA A 23 12.89 -10.11 11.44
C ALA A 23 11.91 -9.53 12.48
N LEU A 24 10.67 -10.01 12.52
CA LEU A 24 9.69 -9.63 13.52
C LEU A 24 10.07 -10.11 14.94
N ALA A 25 10.64 -11.29 15.07
CA ALA A 25 11.13 -11.79 16.36
C ALA A 25 12.21 -10.89 17.00
N LYS A 26 12.93 -10.11 16.19
CA LYS A 26 14.01 -9.19 16.62
C LYS A 26 13.53 -7.78 16.90
N GLN A 27 12.24 -7.48 16.81
CA GLN A 27 11.73 -6.13 17.05
C GLN A 27 11.99 -5.68 18.48
N THR A 28 12.45 -4.42 18.67
CA THR A 28 12.64 -3.78 19.98
C THR A 28 11.30 -3.48 20.64
N CYS A 29 10.29 -3.08 19.88
CA CYS A 29 8.92 -2.98 20.34
C CYS A 29 8.34 -4.40 20.52
N ARG A 30 7.87 -4.73 21.75
CA ARG A 30 7.26 -6.04 22.08
C ARG A 30 5.74 -5.98 22.23
N ASP A 31 5.14 -4.80 22.06
CA ASP A 31 3.70 -4.57 22.26
C ASP A 31 2.88 -4.85 21.00
N PHE A 32 3.14 -6.01 20.36
CA PHE A 32 2.43 -6.43 19.15
C PHE A 32 2.12 -7.92 19.13
N CYS A 33 1.18 -8.31 18.28
CA CYS A 33 0.92 -9.67 17.86
C CYS A 33 0.95 -9.76 16.33
N VAL A 34 1.10 -10.97 15.79
CA VAL A 34 1.13 -11.24 14.36
C VAL A 34 -0.11 -12.02 13.94
N LEU A 35 -0.72 -11.59 12.85
CA LEU A 35 -1.85 -12.24 12.24
C LEU A 35 -1.49 -12.58 10.79
N VAL A 36 -1.28 -13.86 10.49
CA VAL A 36 -0.97 -14.32 9.13
C VAL A 36 -2.26 -14.79 8.47
N VAL A 37 -2.60 -14.17 7.34
CA VAL A 37 -3.77 -14.57 6.54
C VAL A 37 -3.27 -15.40 5.36
N ASP A 38 -3.36 -16.71 5.47
CA ASP A 38 -3.08 -17.62 4.36
C ASP A 38 -4.21 -17.62 3.35
N ASN A 39 -3.94 -17.10 2.18
CA ASN A 39 -4.91 -16.78 1.14
C ASN A 39 -5.07 -17.95 0.14
N GLY A 40 -5.23 -19.18 0.66
CA GLY A 40 -5.38 -20.39 -0.14
C GLY A 40 -4.08 -20.88 -0.75
N SER A 41 -2.98 -20.93 0.04
CA SER A 41 -1.68 -21.43 -0.42
C SER A 41 -1.67 -22.95 -0.60
N ALA A 42 -0.82 -23.41 -1.51
CA ALA A 42 -0.59 -24.84 -1.80
C ALA A 42 0.91 -25.26 -1.70
N ASP A 43 1.74 -24.42 -1.07
CA ASP A 43 3.21 -24.55 -1.05
C ASP A 43 3.79 -24.94 0.32
N GLY A 44 2.94 -25.39 1.27
CA GLY A 44 3.35 -25.69 2.65
C GLY A 44 3.35 -24.47 3.58
N SER A 45 2.84 -23.32 3.13
CA SER A 45 2.70 -22.12 3.98
C SER A 45 1.81 -22.36 5.18
N ALA A 46 0.67 -23.05 4.99
CA ALA A 46 -0.31 -23.29 6.05
C ALA A 46 0.27 -24.13 7.20
N GLU A 47 1.08 -25.15 6.89
CA GLU A 47 1.79 -25.98 7.87
C GLU A 47 2.76 -25.14 8.71
N LYS A 48 3.52 -24.27 8.04
CA LYS A 48 4.47 -23.38 8.73
C LYS A 48 3.76 -22.37 9.63
N ILE A 49 2.64 -21.84 9.20
CA ILE A 49 1.86 -20.90 10.02
C ILE A 49 1.32 -21.60 11.27
N ARG A 50 0.82 -22.85 11.17
CA ARG A 50 0.39 -23.65 12.33
C ARG A 50 1.51 -23.94 13.32
N GLU A 51 2.73 -24.18 12.83
CA GLU A 51 3.92 -24.30 13.69
C GLU A 51 4.15 -23.01 14.50
N LEU A 52 4.12 -21.85 13.82
CA LEU A 52 4.31 -20.54 14.43
C LEU A 52 3.20 -20.16 15.44
N GLU A 53 1.95 -20.62 15.22
CA GLU A 53 0.85 -20.44 16.19
C GLU A 53 1.14 -21.15 17.51
N GLN A 54 1.82 -22.29 17.46
CA GLN A 54 2.15 -23.07 18.67
C GLN A 54 3.36 -22.51 19.41
N THR A 55 4.34 -21.98 18.69
CA THR A 55 5.62 -21.53 19.26
C THR A 55 5.64 -20.05 19.62
N GLY A 56 4.83 -19.22 18.96
CA GLY A 56 5.00 -17.78 18.94
C GLY A 56 6.30 -17.34 18.29
N LEU A 57 6.65 -16.05 18.40
CA LEU A 57 7.93 -15.51 17.97
C LEU A 57 8.72 -14.96 19.17
N GLY A 58 10.03 -14.83 18.98
CA GLY A 58 10.97 -14.40 20.00
C GLY A 58 11.52 -15.56 20.82
N PRO A 59 12.56 -15.32 21.66
CA PRO A 59 13.24 -16.38 22.42
C PRO A 59 12.30 -17.17 23.34
N ASP A 60 11.31 -16.49 23.92
CA ASP A 60 10.37 -17.06 24.89
C ASP A 60 8.96 -17.23 24.31
N GLY A 61 8.77 -17.09 23.00
CA GLY A 61 7.45 -17.13 22.36
C GLY A 61 6.51 -15.99 22.77
N ASP A 62 7.05 -14.86 23.24
CA ASP A 62 6.32 -13.75 23.85
C ASP A 62 5.53 -12.89 22.85
N ILE A 63 5.75 -13.08 21.55
CA ILE A 63 4.98 -12.48 20.46
C ILE A 63 3.98 -13.51 19.95
N PRO A 64 2.68 -13.37 20.22
CA PRO A 64 1.67 -14.30 19.74
C PRO A 64 1.53 -14.24 18.22
N VAL A 65 1.37 -15.42 17.60
CA VAL A 65 1.03 -15.58 16.19
C VAL A 65 -0.32 -16.25 16.06
N LYS A 66 -1.19 -15.74 15.19
CA LYS A 66 -2.48 -16.34 14.82
C LYS A 66 -2.52 -16.54 13.31
N GLY A 67 -2.98 -17.70 12.85
CA GLY A 67 -3.25 -17.99 11.44
C GLY A 67 -4.73 -17.85 11.11
N ILE A 68 -5.04 -17.38 9.89
CA ILE A 68 -6.36 -17.47 9.27
C ILE A 68 -6.15 -18.13 7.91
N TYR A 69 -6.97 -19.14 7.60
CA TYR A 69 -6.79 -19.98 6.41
C TYR A 69 -7.98 -19.81 5.49
N LEU A 70 -7.78 -19.15 4.35
CA LEU A 70 -8.82 -18.96 3.34
C LEU A 70 -8.82 -20.14 2.36
N PRO A 71 -10.01 -20.55 1.85
CA PRO A 71 -10.10 -21.68 0.94
C PRO A 71 -9.54 -21.36 -0.47
N GLU A 72 -9.47 -20.08 -0.83
CA GLU A 72 -9.05 -19.63 -2.16
C GLU A 72 -8.38 -18.25 -2.09
N ASN A 73 -7.66 -17.88 -3.15
CA ASN A 73 -7.01 -16.58 -3.27
C ASN A 73 -8.03 -15.46 -3.54
N THR A 74 -8.29 -14.65 -2.54
CA THR A 74 -9.20 -13.49 -2.59
C THR A 74 -8.48 -12.17 -2.99
N GLY A 75 -7.21 -12.25 -3.39
CA GLY A 75 -6.36 -11.10 -3.64
C GLY A 75 -5.83 -10.45 -2.36
N PHE A 76 -4.96 -9.47 -2.53
CA PHE A 76 -4.39 -8.72 -1.40
C PHE A 76 -5.48 -8.01 -0.59
N SER A 77 -6.38 -7.27 -1.28
CA SER A 77 -7.49 -6.56 -0.62
C SER A 77 -8.36 -7.49 0.22
N GLY A 78 -8.67 -8.69 -0.30
CA GLY A 78 -9.50 -9.68 0.39
C GLY A 78 -8.82 -10.17 1.67
N ALA A 79 -7.57 -10.62 1.58
CA ALA A 79 -6.80 -11.11 2.71
C ALA A 79 -6.60 -10.04 3.79
N VAL A 80 -6.23 -8.81 3.40
CA VAL A 80 -6.08 -7.68 4.32
C VAL A 80 -7.39 -7.37 5.05
N ASN A 81 -8.52 -7.35 4.35
CA ASN A 81 -9.82 -7.11 4.98
C ASN A 81 -10.19 -8.20 6.00
N VAL A 82 -9.85 -9.46 5.74
CA VAL A 82 -10.03 -10.54 6.71
C VAL A 82 -9.21 -10.26 7.96
N GLY A 83 -7.92 -9.91 7.79
CA GLY A 83 -7.05 -9.56 8.91
C GLY A 83 -7.53 -8.36 9.70
N LEU A 84 -8.00 -7.30 9.04
CA LEU A 84 -8.53 -6.09 9.69
C LEU A 84 -9.83 -6.34 10.47
N ARG A 85 -10.67 -7.29 10.07
CA ARG A 85 -11.86 -7.70 10.83
C ARG A 85 -11.52 -8.38 12.15
N GLU A 86 -10.40 -9.10 12.19
CA GLU A 86 -9.88 -9.79 13.38
C GLU A 86 -8.97 -8.90 14.24
N THR A 87 -8.81 -7.62 13.87
CA THR A 87 -7.93 -6.67 14.55
C THR A 87 -8.75 -5.77 15.47
N ASP A 88 -8.49 -5.85 16.77
CA ASP A 88 -9.06 -5.02 17.86
C ASP A 88 -8.04 -4.06 18.49
N THR A 89 -6.80 -4.06 17.99
CA THR A 89 -5.72 -3.19 18.47
C THR A 89 -5.85 -1.76 17.94
N GLU A 90 -5.17 -0.82 18.59
CA GLU A 90 -5.17 0.60 18.22
C GLU A 90 -4.56 0.84 16.84
N PHE A 91 -3.51 0.07 16.51
CA PHE A 91 -2.80 0.17 15.24
C PHE A 91 -2.77 -1.17 14.51
N ALA A 92 -2.93 -1.10 13.19
CA ALA A 92 -2.72 -2.21 12.28
C ALA A 92 -1.50 -1.94 11.43
N VAL A 93 -0.55 -2.86 11.37
CA VAL A 93 0.57 -2.83 10.42
C VAL A 93 0.27 -3.84 9.33
N LEU A 94 0.25 -3.40 8.09
CA LEU A 94 0.24 -4.29 6.95
C LEU A 94 1.70 -4.54 6.56
N LEU A 95 2.08 -5.80 6.47
CA LEU A 95 3.44 -6.20 6.16
C LEU A 95 3.42 -7.35 5.16
N ASN A 96 4.05 -7.16 4.00
CA ASN A 96 4.19 -8.25 3.04
C ASN A 96 5.10 -9.35 3.59
N ASN A 97 4.80 -10.60 3.26
CA ASN A 97 5.61 -11.75 3.67
C ASN A 97 7.03 -11.75 3.09
N ASP A 98 7.28 -11.03 1.97
CA ASP A 98 8.58 -10.87 1.31
C ASP A 98 9.36 -9.63 1.78
N THR A 99 9.14 -9.24 3.06
CA THR A 99 9.85 -8.15 3.72
C THR A 99 10.65 -8.62 4.93
N GLU A 100 11.74 -7.93 5.22
CA GLU A 100 12.54 -8.09 6.45
C GLU A 100 12.63 -6.75 7.16
N ALA A 101 11.91 -6.59 8.27
CA ALA A 101 11.86 -5.36 9.05
C ALA A 101 13.15 -5.18 9.88
N TYR A 102 13.71 -3.95 9.89
CA TYR A 102 14.81 -3.59 10.80
C TYR A 102 14.32 -3.68 12.26
N PRO A 103 15.23 -3.95 13.21
CA PRO A 103 14.83 -4.22 14.60
C PRO A 103 14.03 -3.12 15.29
N ASP A 104 14.20 -1.87 14.91
CA ASP A 104 13.51 -0.71 15.46
C ASP A 104 12.33 -0.20 14.62
N TYR A 105 11.94 -0.95 13.58
CA TYR A 105 10.90 -0.55 12.64
C TYR A 105 9.56 -0.21 13.30
N LEU A 106 9.01 -1.13 14.13
CA LEU A 106 7.74 -0.88 14.81
C LEU A 106 7.85 0.26 15.83
N GLU A 107 8.97 0.37 16.52
CA GLU A 107 9.22 1.45 17.47
C GLU A 107 9.22 2.83 16.80
N LYS A 108 9.91 2.98 15.67
CA LYS A 108 9.96 4.23 14.90
C LYS A 108 8.60 4.62 14.35
N MET A 109 7.82 3.67 13.86
CA MET A 109 6.46 3.91 13.40
C MET A 109 5.55 4.37 14.55
N MET A 110 5.64 3.69 15.71
CA MET A 110 4.89 4.05 16.91
C MET A 110 5.27 5.42 17.47
N LEU A 111 6.53 5.83 17.32
CA LEU A 111 6.96 7.17 17.76
C LEU A 111 6.17 8.25 17.01
N VAL A 112 6.06 8.15 15.69
CA VAL A 112 5.26 9.08 14.86
C VAL A 112 3.80 9.13 15.34
N MET A 113 3.20 7.95 15.59
CA MET A 113 1.80 7.87 16.04
C MET A 113 1.57 8.45 17.44
N ARG A 114 2.57 8.36 18.32
CA ARG A 114 2.52 8.93 19.69
C ARG A 114 2.75 10.45 19.71
N GLU A 115 3.61 10.96 18.82
CA GLU A 115 3.84 12.39 18.65
C GLU A 115 2.59 13.12 18.11
N ASP A 116 1.74 12.42 17.36
CA ASP A 116 0.46 12.93 16.85
C ASP A 116 -0.62 12.92 17.95
N THR A 117 -0.55 13.84 18.87
CA THR A 117 -1.52 13.98 19.97
C THR A 117 -2.91 14.39 19.48
N ALA A 118 -3.01 15.01 18.29
CA ALA A 118 -4.29 15.41 17.69
C ALA A 118 -4.99 14.25 16.96
N GLY A 119 -4.30 13.12 16.71
CA GLY A 119 -4.86 11.97 16.02
C GLY A 119 -5.15 12.23 14.54
N THR A 120 -4.40 13.13 13.91
CA THR A 120 -4.55 13.52 12.50
C THR A 120 -3.82 12.60 11.54
N ILE A 121 -2.77 11.90 12.00
CA ILE A 121 -2.02 10.95 11.17
C ILE A 121 -2.77 9.61 11.13
N ALA A 122 -3.25 9.25 9.95
CA ALA A 122 -3.92 7.97 9.70
C ALA A 122 -2.96 6.85 9.34
N ALA A 123 -1.87 7.17 8.66
CA ALA A 123 -0.91 6.15 8.23
C ALA A 123 0.55 6.66 8.25
N VAL A 124 1.46 5.74 8.54
CA VAL A 124 2.90 5.96 8.46
C VAL A 124 3.49 4.97 7.45
N SER A 125 4.22 5.51 6.47
CA SER A 125 4.95 4.74 5.46
C SER A 125 6.43 4.70 5.83
N PRO A 126 7.09 3.54 5.90
CA PRO A 126 8.52 3.45 6.16
C PRO A 126 9.34 3.72 4.91
N LEU A 127 10.66 3.80 5.09
CA LEU A 127 11.63 3.65 4.01
C LEU A 127 11.74 2.15 3.66
N MET A 128 11.27 1.79 2.48
CA MET A 128 11.45 0.47 1.92
C MET A 128 12.71 0.45 1.06
N LEU A 129 13.60 -0.47 1.32
CA LEU A 129 14.88 -0.67 0.61
C LEU A 129 14.85 -1.99 -0.16
N CYS A 130 15.57 -2.06 -1.26
CA CYS A 130 15.70 -3.29 -2.01
C CYS A 130 16.46 -4.35 -1.19
N LEU A 131 15.92 -5.56 -1.07
CA LEU A 131 16.58 -6.66 -0.33
C LEU A 131 17.93 -7.04 -0.94
N THR A 132 18.06 -6.95 -2.26
CA THR A 132 19.30 -7.26 -3.00
C THR A 132 20.36 -6.18 -2.92
N ASP A 133 19.95 -4.93 -2.64
CA ASP A 133 20.84 -3.79 -2.45
C ASP A 133 20.20 -2.80 -1.47
N PRO A 134 20.52 -2.90 -0.17
CA PRO A 134 19.96 -2.04 0.88
C PRO A 134 20.31 -0.56 0.79
N THR A 135 21.15 -0.15 -0.17
CA THR A 135 21.44 1.27 -0.44
C THR A 135 20.44 1.89 -1.42
N VAL A 136 19.63 1.06 -2.09
CA VAL A 136 18.67 1.47 -3.11
C VAL A 136 17.25 1.46 -2.54
N ILE A 137 16.53 2.55 -2.79
CA ILE A 137 15.13 2.72 -2.38
C ILE A 137 14.22 1.88 -3.28
N ASP A 138 13.33 1.11 -2.66
CA ASP A 138 12.15 0.51 -3.29
C ASP A 138 10.94 1.45 -3.21
N SER A 139 10.63 2.00 -2.02
CA SER A 139 9.65 3.08 -1.85
C SER A 139 10.02 3.99 -0.65
N ALA A 140 9.84 5.29 -0.81
CA ALA A 140 9.90 6.31 0.23
C ALA A 140 8.52 7.01 0.37
N GLY A 141 7.46 6.19 0.51
CA GLY A 141 6.08 6.60 0.33
C GLY A 141 5.69 6.65 -1.16
N ASP A 142 4.41 6.82 -1.44
CA ASP A 142 3.92 6.81 -2.81
C ASP A 142 3.22 8.14 -3.15
N GLY A 143 3.39 8.60 -4.38
CA GLY A 143 2.78 9.80 -4.92
C GLY A 143 1.70 9.48 -5.96
N TYR A 144 0.84 10.46 -6.22
CA TYR A 144 -0.22 10.37 -7.23
C TYR A 144 -0.31 11.64 -8.08
N CYS A 145 -0.08 11.50 -9.38
CA CYS A 145 -0.02 12.62 -10.33
C CYS A 145 -1.40 13.00 -10.89
N LEU A 146 -1.56 14.27 -11.33
CA LEU A 146 -2.73 14.76 -12.07
C LEU A 146 -3.06 13.92 -13.30
N VAL A 147 -2.05 13.34 -13.95
CA VAL A 147 -2.22 12.44 -15.10
C VAL A 147 -2.76 11.05 -14.71
N GLY A 148 -3.20 10.89 -13.45
CA GLY A 148 -3.76 9.64 -12.95
C GLY A 148 -2.73 8.53 -12.73
N TRP A 149 -1.47 8.84 -12.44
CA TRP A 149 -0.42 7.86 -12.18
C TRP A 149 -0.03 7.81 -10.72
N SER A 150 -0.02 6.61 -10.14
CA SER A 150 0.71 6.35 -8.92
C SER A 150 2.18 6.07 -9.25
N PHE A 151 3.06 6.45 -8.34
CA PHE A 151 4.49 6.16 -8.42
C PHE A 151 5.09 6.01 -7.02
N GLN A 152 6.07 5.13 -6.91
CA GLN A 152 6.88 4.97 -5.70
C GLN A 152 7.93 6.09 -5.68
N ARG A 153 7.91 6.92 -4.62
CA ARG A 153 8.89 7.99 -4.45
C ARG A 153 10.26 7.37 -4.23
N GLY A 154 11.25 7.90 -4.91
CA GLY A 154 12.64 7.47 -4.77
C GLY A 154 13.00 6.11 -5.36
N VAL A 155 12.06 5.36 -5.97
CA VAL A 155 12.35 4.02 -6.49
C VAL A 155 13.60 4.00 -7.38
N GLY A 156 14.55 3.10 -7.08
CA GLY A 156 15.82 2.97 -7.80
C GLY A 156 16.83 4.10 -7.55
N ARG A 157 16.58 4.99 -6.57
CA ARG A 157 17.51 6.04 -6.12
C ARG A 157 18.25 5.57 -4.88
N HIS A 158 19.38 6.20 -4.61
CA HIS A 158 20.15 5.94 -3.40
C HIS A 158 19.49 6.53 -2.16
N ALA A 159 19.47 5.77 -1.06
CA ALA A 159 18.78 6.16 0.17
C ALA A 159 19.44 7.32 0.92
N ASP A 160 20.69 7.64 0.60
CA ASP A 160 21.43 8.75 1.22
C ASP A 160 21.10 10.12 0.64
N ILE A 161 20.32 10.20 -0.43
CA ILE A 161 19.87 11.46 -1.02
C ILE A 161 19.07 12.26 0.04
N PRO A 162 19.46 13.52 0.34
CA PRO A 162 18.91 14.29 1.47
C PRO A 162 17.39 14.32 1.54
N LYS A 163 16.70 14.51 0.41
CA LYS A 163 15.23 14.59 0.36
C LYS A 163 14.51 13.32 0.86
N PHE A 164 15.20 12.17 0.92
CA PHE A 164 14.62 10.90 1.42
C PHE A 164 15.03 10.60 2.87
N ARG A 165 15.80 11.48 3.51
CA ARG A 165 16.20 11.35 4.91
C ARG A 165 15.32 12.14 5.89
N GLU A 166 14.35 12.87 5.37
CA GLU A 166 13.47 13.73 6.16
C GLU A 166 12.05 13.19 6.20
N ARG A 167 11.43 13.24 7.39
CA ARG A 167 10.01 12.96 7.56
C ARG A 167 9.19 13.97 6.76
N THR A 168 8.23 13.50 5.99
CA THR A 168 7.38 14.38 5.17
C THR A 168 5.99 13.78 4.96
N GLY A 169 5.01 14.64 4.65
CA GLY A 169 3.72 14.21 4.14
C GLY A 169 3.86 13.55 2.77
N VAL A 170 3.06 12.52 2.52
CA VAL A 170 2.99 11.79 1.23
C VAL A 170 1.56 11.55 0.85
N PHE A 171 1.29 11.28 -0.43
CA PHE A 171 -0.06 10.99 -0.89
C PHE A 171 -0.54 9.62 -0.40
N SER A 172 0.33 8.62 -0.40
CA SER A 172 -0.02 7.25 -0.02
C SER A 172 1.09 6.55 0.74
N ALA A 173 0.68 5.67 1.66
CA ALA A 173 1.55 4.71 2.32
C ALA A 173 1.43 3.36 1.59
N CYS A 174 2.58 2.82 1.16
CA CYS A 174 2.64 1.49 0.55
C CYS A 174 2.20 0.42 1.54
N ALA A 175 1.07 -0.25 1.26
CA ALA A 175 0.52 -1.28 2.15
C ALA A 175 1.40 -2.52 2.30
N GLY A 176 2.52 -2.58 1.59
CA GLY A 176 3.54 -3.62 1.78
C GLY A 176 4.28 -3.55 3.11
N ALA A 177 4.26 -2.38 3.81
CA ALA A 177 4.92 -2.21 5.10
C ALA A 177 4.40 -0.99 5.90
N ALA A 178 3.13 -0.62 5.79
CA ALA A 178 2.58 0.59 6.41
C ALA A 178 1.89 0.32 7.75
N MET A 179 2.00 1.27 8.69
CA MET A 179 1.21 1.29 9.92
C MET A 179 0.01 2.21 9.75
N TYR A 180 -1.16 1.74 10.17
CA TYR A 180 -2.42 2.48 10.11
C TYR A 180 -3.03 2.64 11.50
N ARG A 181 -3.58 3.83 11.78
CA ARG A 181 -4.45 4.05 12.93
C ARG A 181 -5.82 3.41 12.64
N LYS A 182 -6.19 2.39 13.45
CA LYS A 182 -7.43 1.61 13.21
C LYS A 182 -8.68 2.49 13.20
N SER A 183 -8.77 3.47 14.11
CA SER A 183 -9.90 4.41 14.17
C SER A 183 -10.03 5.28 12.91
N ALA A 184 -8.92 5.64 12.24
CA ALA A 184 -8.94 6.36 10.97
C ALA A 184 -9.40 5.44 9.82
N LEU A 185 -8.89 4.21 9.77
CA LEU A 185 -9.39 3.21 8.82
C LEU A 185 -10.90 2.99 8.99
N ASP A 186 -11.39 2.89 10.23
CA ASP A 186 -12.81 2.64 10.51
C ASP A 186 -13.73 3.76 9.99
N LYS A 187 -13.26 5.01 9.98
CA LYS A 187 -14.02 6.12 9.39
C LYS A 187 -14.23 6.00 7.88
N ILE A 188 -13.31 5.34 7.18
CA ILE A 188 -13.41 5.15 5.72
C ILE A 188 -13.92 3.79 5.32
N SER A 189 -14.19 2.91 6.29
CA SER A 189 -14.70 1.56 6.03
C SER A 189 -16.08 1.57 5.38
N ARG A 190 -16.42 0.50 4.70
CA ARG A 190 -17.70 0.32 4.03
C ARG A 190 -18.23 -1.09 4.25
N GLU A 191 -19.54 -1.25 4.13
CA GLU A 191 -20.20 -2.54 4.15
C GLU A 191 -20.36 -3.09 2.72
N GLY A 192 -20.23 -4.40 2.58
CA GLY A 192 -20.41 -5.12 1.32
C GLY A 192 -20.90 -6.55 1.54
N LYS A 193 -21.08 -7.31 0.47
CA LYS A 193 -21.60 -8.70 0.53
C LYS A 193 -20.72 -9.63 1.37
N GLY A 194 -19.40 -9.35 1.45
CA GLY A 194 -18.43 -10.12 2.25
C GLY A 194 -18.18 -9.55 3.65
N GLY A 195 -19.07 -8.66 4.16
CA GLY A 195 -18.90 -7.93 5.41
C GLY A 195 -18.17 -6.60 5.24
N ARG A 196 -17.74 -6.03 6.36
CA ARG A 196 -17.02 -4.75 6.42
C ARG A 196 -15.68 -4.83 5.69
N TRP A 197 -15.37 -3.81 4.89
CA TRP A 197 -14.11 -3.70 4.19
C TRP A 197 -13.50 -2.30 4.29
N TRP A 198 -12.17 -2.22 4.21
CA TRP A 198 -11.35 -1.00 4.20
C TRP A 198 -10.61 -0.86 2.87
N PHE A 199 -10.07 -1.98 2.38
CA PHE A 199 -9.44 -2.14 1.06
C PHE A 199 -10.47 -2.66 0.09
N ASP A 200 -10.77 -1.90 -0.97
CA ASP A 200 -11.86 -2.25 -1.87
C ASP A 200 -11.59 -3.61 -2.57
N PRO A 201 -12.45 -4.63 -2.35
CA PRO A 201 -12.24 -5.96 -2.93
C PRO A 201 -12.23 -5.98 -4.47
N GLU A 202 -12.87 -4.99 -5.13
CA GLU A 202 -12.85 -4.89 -6.60
C GLU A 202 -11.44 -4.64 -7.15
N HIS A 203 -10.49 -4.12 -6.34
CA HIS A 203 -9.09 -3.98 -6.74
C HIS A 203 -8.41 -5.35 -6.87
N PHE A 204 -8.70 -6.30 -6.03
CA PHE A 204 -8.01 -7.58 -5.88
C PHE A 204 -6.55 -7.38 -5.41
N ALA A 205 -5.72 -6.72 -6.21
CA ALA A 205 -4.36 -6.27 -5.90
C ALA A 205 -3.98 -5.07 -6.78
N TYR A 206 -3.01 -4.27 -6.34
CA TYR A 206 -2.49 -3.03 -6.95
C TYR A 206 -3.46 -1.85 -6.90
N LEU A 207 -2.96 -0.73 -6.39
CA LEU A 207 -3.66 0.55 -6.19
C LEU A 207 -4.76 0.52 -5.11
N GLU A 208 -4.93 -0.55 -4.37
CA GLU A 208 -5.82 -0.62 -3.22
C GLU A 208 -5.34 0.23 -2.04
N ASP A 209 -4.02 0.34 -1.87
CA ASP A 209 -3.37 1.22 -0.89
C ASP A 209 -3.52 2.69 -1.27
N MET A 210 -3.36 3.01 -2.55
CA MET A 210 -3.63 4.34 -3.08
C MET A 210 -5.10 4.74 -2.88
N ASP A 211 -6.04 3.80 -3.08
CA ASP A 211 -7.46 4.00 -2.82
C ASP A 211 -7.76 4.32 -1.35
N VAL A 212 -7.21 3.54 -0.43
CA VAL A 212 -7.34 3.76 1.01
C VAL A 212 -6.76 5.11 1.39
N SER A 213 -5.56 5.41 0.93
CA SER A 213 -4.86 6.66 1.22
C SER A 213 -5.62 7.87 0.70
N TYR A 214 -6.15 7.80 -0.52
CA TYR A 214 -6.98 8.88 -1.07
C TYR A 214 -8.21 9.13 -0.19
N ARG A 215 -8.92 8.07 0.23
CA ARG A 215 -10.10 8.20 1.12
C ARG A 215 -9.74 8.77 2.49
N LEU A 216 -8.58 8.41 3.05
CA LEU A 216 -8.07 8.97 4.31
C LEU A 216 -7.78 10.47 4.18
N LEU A 217 -7.07 10.90 3.12
CA LEU A 217 -6.82 12.32 2.83
C LEU A 217 -8.12 13.12 2.69
N LEU A 218 -9.11 12.58 1.94
CA LEU A 218 -10.42 13.23 1.77
C LEU A 218 -11.23 13.30 3.07
N SER A 219 -10.92 12.42 4.03
CA SER A 219 -11.53 12.43 5.37
C SER A 219 -10.79 13.34 6.37
N GLY A 220 -9.79 14.10 5.90
CA GLY A 220 -9.06 15.11 6.68
C GLY A 220 -7.86 14.56 7.44
N PHE A 221 -7.44 13.35 7.16
CA PHE A 221 -6.24 12.78 7.75
C PHE A 221 -4.98 13.09 6.95
N ASP A 222 -3.84 12.89 7.59
CA ASP A 222 -2.50 12.96 7.01
C ASP A 222 -1.89 11.57 6.86
N ILE A 223 -0.98 11.44 5.90
CA ILE A 223 -0.15 10.26 5.69
C ILE A 223 1.30 10.74 5.72
N VAL A 224 2.12 10.08 6.53
CA VAL A 224 3.49 10.52 6.79
C VAL A 224 4.48 9.44 6.38
N TYR A 225 5.53 9.85 5.68
CA TYR A 225 6.72 9.05 5.44
C TYR A 225 7.72 9.23 6.57
N GLU A 226 8.20 8.12 7.16
CA GLU A 226 9.19 8.09 8.24
C GLU A 226 10.46 7.34 7.80
N PRO A 227 11.54 8.05 7.46
CA PRO A 227 12.77 7.42 6.97
C PRO A 227 13.55 6.61 8.01
N ALA A 228 13.31 6.85 9.31
CA ALA A 228 13.96 6.09 10.38
C ALA A 228 13.35 4.69 10.52
N ALA A 229 12.09 4.49 10.16
CA ALA A 229 11.47 3.17 10.07
C ALA A 229 11.87 2.51 8.76
N LYS A 230 12.57 1.36 8.80
CA LYS A 230 13.14 0.72 7.61
C LYS A 230 12.70 -0.72 7.47
N VAL A 231 12.47 -1.14 6.22
CA VAL A 231 12.28 -2.55 5.86
C VAL A 231 13.05 -2.87 4.56
N LEU A 232 13.55 -4.09 4.45
CA LEU A 232 14.03 -4.66 3.20
C LEU A 232 12.85 -5.33 2.49
N HIS A 233 12.76 -5.21 1.18
CA HIS A 233 11.69 -5.79 0.38
C HIS A 233 12.28 -6.53 -0.82
N ALA A 234 11.83 -7.76 -1.05
CA ALA A 234 12.33 -8.57 -2.15
C ALA A 234 11.88 -8.08 -3.54
N GLY A 235 10.91 -7.17 -3.57
CA GLY A 235 10.40 -6.56 -4.80
C GLY A 235 9.92 -7.57 -5.83
N SER A 236 8.63 -7.70 -6.05
CA SER A 236 8.05 -8.68 -6.98
C SER A 236 8.36 -10.15 -6.66
N GLY A 237 8.74 -10.48 -5.42
CA GLY A 237 9.11 -11.84 -5.02
C GLY A 237 8.03 -12.89 -5.30
N THR A 238 6.77 -12.53 -5.12
CA THR A 238 5.61 -13.40 -5.40
C THR A 238 5.17 -13.33 -6.87
N SER A 239 5.35 -12.21 -7.57
CA SER A 239 4.80 -11.97 -8.91
C SER A 239 5.84 -12.05 -10.05
N GLY A 240 7.10 -12.36 -9.72
CA GLY A 240 8.18 -12.79 -10.63
C GLY A 240 8.87 -11.68 -11.42
N SER A 241 8.19 -10.65 -11.92
CA SER A 241 8.79 -9.58 -12.72
C SER A 241 8.17 -8.22 -12.44
N ARG A 242 8.91 -7.15 -12.73
CA ARG A 242 8.41 -5.77 -12.61
C ARG A 242 7.14 -5.54 -13.44
N TYR A 243 7.10 -6.07 -14.66
CA TYR A 243 5.93 -6.03 -15.55
C TYR A 243 5.60 -7.43 -16.03
N ASN A 244 4.32 -7.79 -15.98
CA ASN A 244 3.74 -8.94 -16.64
C ASN A 244 2.30 -8.61 -17.04
N ALA A 245 1.69 -9.43 -17.91
CA ALA A 245 0.35 -9.21 -18.44
C ALA A 245 -0.71 -9.01 -17.34
N PHE A 246 -0.66 -9.83 -16.28
CA PHE A 246 -1.58 -9.75 -15.15
C PHE A 246 -1.48 -8.41 -14.41
N LYS A 247 -0.25 -8.01 -14.02
CA LYS A 247 -0.01 -6.74 -13.32
C LYS A 247 -0.46 -5.54 -14.15
N VAL A 248 -0.06 -5.50 -15.42
CA VAL A 248 -0.35 -4.37 -16.31
C VAL A 248 -1.85 -4.23 -16.52
N ARG A 249 -2.55 -5.34 -16.81
CA ARG A 249 -4.00 -5.34 -17.00
C ARG A 249 -4.75 -4.93 -15.74
N LEU A 250 -4.36 -5.49 -14.59
CA LEU A 250 -5.01 -5.22 -13.32
C LEU A 250 -4.80 -3.76 -12.88
N ALA A 251 -3.56 -3.25 -12.97
CA ALA A 251 -3.24 -1.86 -12.64
C ALA A 251 -3.96 -0.86 -13.57
N ALA A 252 -4.06 -1.14 -14.87
CA ALA A 252 -4.80 -0.29 -15.81
C ALA A 252 -6.29 -0.21 -15.45
N ARG A 253 -6.92 -1.35 -15.12
CA ARG A 253 -8.30 -1.45 -14.65
C ARG A 253 -8.52 -0.66 -13.37
N ASN A 254 -7.67 -0.92 -12.37
CA ASN A 254 -7.79 -0.32 -11.04
C ASN A 254 -7.54 1.17 -11.04
N ASN A 255 -6.71 1.66 -11.97
CA ASN A 255 -6.50 3.09 -12.15
C ASN A 255 -7.79 3.82 -12.58
N VAL A 256 -8.61 3.20 -13.44
CA VAL A 256 -9.94 3.74 -13.78
C VAL A 256 -10.83 3.78 -12.53
N TYR A 257 -10.83 2.70 -11.72
CA TYR A 257 -11.60 2.67 -10.47
C TYR A 257 -11.19 3.77 -9.51
N LEU A 258 -9.90 3.92 -9.29
CA LEU A 258 -9.32 4.92 -8.39
C LEU A 258 -9.81 6.33 -8.77
N ASN A 259 -9.66 6.72 -10.04
CA ASN A 259 -10.06 8.04 -10.51
C ASN A 259 -11.57 8.26 -10.40
N VAL A 260 -12.37 7.32 -10.91
CA VAL A 260 -13.83 7.45 -10.90
C VAL A 260 -14.39 7.46 -9.48
N LYS A 261 -13.86 6.66 -8.57
CA LYS A 261 -14.38 6.50 -7.21
C LYS A 261 -13.99 7.64 -6.28
N ASN A 262 -12.73 8.08 -6.34
CA ASN A 262 -12.18 8.98 -5.33
C ASN A 262 -12.16 10.46 -5.73
N GLN A 263 -12.15 10.78 -7.03
CA GLN A 263 -12.27 12.18 -7.44
C GLN A 263 -13.75 12.60 -7.45
N PRO A 264 -14.13 13.69 -6.76
CA PRO A 264 -15.44 14.33 -6.94
C PRO A 264 -15.72 14.61 -8.41
N LEU A 265 -17.01 14.65 -8.79
CA LEU A 265 -17.37 14.77 -10.20
C LEU A 265 -16.74 16.00 -10.88
N LEU A 266 -16.74 17.15 -10.21
CA LEU A 266 -16.14 18.38 -10.75
C LEU A 266 -14.63 18.23 -10.92
N GLN A 267 -13.94 17.70 -9.90
CA GLN A 267 -12.50 17.42 -9.95
C GLN A 267 -12.17 16.41 -11.06
N LEU A 268 -12.95 15.34 -11.16
CA LEU A 268 -12.79 14.34 -12.22
C LEU A 268 -12.94 14.96 -13.62
N LEU A 269 -13.92 15.86 -13.81
CA LEU A 269 -14.11 16.54 -15.10
C LEU A 269 -12.95 17.48 -15.42
N VAL A 270 -12.44 18.22 -14.44
CA VAL A 270 -11.26 19.09 -14.61
C VAL A 270 -10.02 18.29 -14.92
N ASN A 271 -9.81 17.17 -14.22
CA ASN A 271 -8.62 16.33 -14.38
C ASN A 271 -8.72 15.33 -15.56
N LEU A 272 -9.92 15.12 -16.12
CA LEU A 272 -10.15 14.14 -17.18
C LEU A 272 -9.22 14.30 -18.40
N PRO A 273 -8.97 15.50 -18.93
CA PRO A 273 -8.02 15.67 -20.04
C PRO A 273 -6.61 15.20 -19.71
N PHE A 274 -6.13 15.49 -18.49
CA PHE A 274 -4.81 15.04 -18.00
C PHE A 274 -4.76 13.52 -17.80
N ILE A 275 -5.82 12.93 -17.23
CA ILE A 275 -5.94 11.48 -17.03
C ILE A 275 -5.94 10.74 -18.37
N LEU A 276 -6.69 11.23 -19.37
CA LEU A 276 -6.72 10.64 -20.70
C LEU A 276 -5.36 10.78 -21.41
N PHE A 277 -4.70 11.93 -21.29
CA PHE A 277 -3.34 12.12 -21.80
C PHE A 277 -2.36 11.14 -21.14
N GLY A 278 -2.43 10.99 -19.81
CA GLY A 278 -1.64 10.01 -19.07
C GLY A 278 -1.90 8.56 -19.52
N ALA A 279 -3.16 8.21 -19.78
CA ALA A 279 -3.52 6.89 -20.28
C ALA A 279 -2.92 6.61 -21.67
N ILE A 280 -2.93 7.61 -22.57
CA ILE A 280 -2.31 7.51 -23.91
C ILE A 280 -0.80 7.30 -23.78
N ILE A 281 -0.11 8.06 -22.94
CA ILE A 281 1.35 7.88 -22.72
C ILE A 281 1.65 6.48 -22.19
N LYS A 282 0.89 5.99 -21.18
CA LYS A 282 1.05 4.63 -20.66
C LYS A 282 0.75 3.57 -21.72
N GLN A 283 -0.25 3.77 -22.57
CA GLN A 283 -0.54 2.87 -23.69
C GLN A 283 0.67 2.74 -24.61
N ILE A 284 1.26 3.88 -25.02
CA ILE A 284 2.46 3.91 -25.89
C ILE A 284 3.64 3.23 -25.18
N PHE A 285 3.87 3.54 -23.91
CA PHE A 285 4.92 2.93 -23.11
C PHE A 285 4.79 1.39 -23.05
N PHE A 286 3.58 0.88 -22.80
CA PHE A 286 3.35 -0.57 -22.73
C PHE A 286 3.34 -1.26 -24.09
N ILE A 287 3.00 -0.56 -25.19
CA ILE A 287 3.23 -1.07 -26.55
C ILE A 287 4.74 -1.34 -26.74
N GLY A 288 5.60 -0.39 -26.40
CA GLY A 288 7.06 -0.54 -26.49
C GLY A 288 7.65 -1.63 -25.58
N ARG A 289 6.89 -2.10 -24.55
CA ARG A 289 7.27 -3.17 -23.62
C ARG A 289 6.62 -4.53 -23.94
N GLY A 290 5.81 -4.63 -25.00
CA GLY A 290 5.09 -5.86 -25.36
C GLY A 290 3.79 -6.10 -24.59
N PHE A 291 3.34 -5.16 -23.75
CA PHE A 291 2.12 -5.28 -22.93
C PHE A 291 1.01 -4.30 -23.34
N GLY A 292 1.07 -3.72 -24.54
CA GLY A 292 0.08 -2.73 -24.99
C GLY A 292 -1.34 -3.28 -25.04
N ARG A 293 -1.52 -4.55 -25.46
CA ARG A 293 -2.81 -5.22 -25.48
C ARG A 293 -3.37 -5.40 -24.05
N ASP A 294 -2.52 -5.79 -23.11
CA ASP A 294 -2.94 -6.03 -21.72
C ASP A 294 -3.36 -4.72 -21.05
N PHE A 295 -2.60 -3.63 -21.26
CA PHE A 295 -2.97 -2.31 -20.78
C PHE A 295 -4.32 -1.86 -21.35
N PHE A 296 -4.51 -1.95 -22.66
CA PHE A 296 -5.75 -1.56 -23.33
C PHE A 296 -6.96 -2.36 -22.83
N LEU A 297 -6.82 -3.68 -22.72
CA LEU A 297 -7.89 -4.55 -22.20
C LEU A 297 -8.22 -4.24 -20.74
N GLY A 298 -7.21 -3.97 -19.91
CA GLY A 298 -7.41 -3.56 -18.52
C GLY A 298 -8.15 -2.23 -18.43
N PHE A 299 -7.75 -1.24 -19.23
CA PHE A 299 -8.41 0.08 -19.29
C PHE A 299 -9.89 -0.05 -19.72
N LEU A 300 -10.18 -0.82 -20.77
CA LEU A 300 -11.56 -1.09 -21.20
C LEU A 300 -12.37 -1.84 -20.15
N GLU A 301 -11.76 -2.81 -19.47
CA GLU A 301 -12.40 -3.52 -18.36
C GLU A 301 -12.75 -2.55 -17.23
N GLY A 302 -11.85 -1.62 -16.90
CA GLY A 302 -12.10 -0.57 -15.93
C GLY A 302 -13.33 0.27 -16.31
N ILE A 303 -13.41 0.75 -17.55
CA ILE A 303 -14.54 1.52 -18.03
C ILE A 303 -15.85 0.71 -17.95
N ARG A 304 -15.85 -0.55 -18.42
CA ARG A 304 -17.05 -1.41 -18.39
C ARG A 304 -17.57 -1.68 -16.97
N LYS A 305 -16.70 -1.68 -16.00
CA LYS A 305 -17.04 -1.93 -14.60
C LYS A 305 -17.31 -0.66 -13.78
N ILE A 306 -17.26 0.53 -14.37
CA ILE A 306 -17.63 1.80 -13.69
C ILE A 306 -18.95 1.67 -12.92
N PRO A 307 -20.04 1.08 -13.45
CA PRO A 307 -21.28 0.94 -12.71
C PRO A 307 -21.16 0.20 -11.38
N ARG A 308 -20.17 -0.68 -11.21
CA ARG A 308 -19.93 -1.41 -9.96
C ARG A 308 -19.25 -0.54 -8.90
N VAL A 309 -18.33 0.33 -9.31
CA VAL A 309 -17.59 1.21 -8.38
C VAL A 309 -18.29 2.54 -8.15
N TRP A 310 -19.22 2.93 -9.03
CA TRP A 310 -19.98 4.17 -8.95
C TRP A 310 -20.73 4.37 -7.63
N PRO A 311 -21.42 3.37 -7.05
CA PRO A 311 -22.05 3.51 -5.74
C PRO A 311 -21.09 3.80 -4.60
N HIS A 312 -19.81 3.46 -4.79
CA HIS A 312 -18.73 3.64 -3.82
C HIS A 312 -17.96 4.95 -4.01
N ARG A 313 -18.46 5.88 -4.82
CA ARG A 313 -17.83 7.21 -4.99
C ARG A 313 -17.80 7.98 -3.68
N VAL A 314 -16.74 8.75 -3.51
CA VAL A 314 -16.64 9.70 -2.41
C VAL A 314 -17.73 10.76 -2.58
N ARG A 315 -18.49 11.01 -1.49
CA ARG A 315 -19.51 12.07 -1.45
C ARG A 315 -18.86 13.36 -0.99
N VAL A 316 -19.10 14.44 -1.73
CA VAL A 316 -18.64 15.78 -1.36
C VAL A 316 -19.61 16.37 -0.37
N THR A 317 -19.07 16.80 0.78
CA THR A 317 -19.78 17.70 1.70
C THR A 317 -19.04 19.05 1.71
N LEU A 318 -19.72 20.14 2.03
CA LEU A 318 -19.09 21.47 2.12
C LEU A 318 -17.92 21.47 3.11
N SER A 319 -18.03 20.73 4.20
CA SER A 319 -16.98 20.59 5.22
C SER A 319 -15.76 19.82 4.72
N ALA A 320 -15.88 19.00 3.67
CA ALA A 320 -14.78 18.24 3.09
C ALA A 320 -14.04 18.99 1.97
N LEU A 321 -14.55 20.15 1.51
CA LEU A 321 -13.91 20.90 0.42
C LEU A 321 -12.43 21.23 0.67
N PRO A 322 -11.99 21.65 1.87
CA PRO A 322 -10.55 21.88 2.11
C PRO A 322 -9.69 20.66 1.86
N ASN A 323 -10.20 19.45 2.19
CA ASN A 323 -9.48 18.21 2.01
C ASN A 323 -9.34 17.84 0.52
N PHE A 324 -10.35 18.15 -0.30
CA PHE A 324 -10.26 18.00 -1.76
C PHE A 324 -9.20 18.91 -2.36
N PHE A 325 -9.17 20.19 -1.95
CA PHE A 325 -8.13 21.12 -2.39
C PHE A 325 -6.74 20.67 -1.95
N LYS A 326 -6.60 20.17 -0.72
CA LYS A 326 -5.34 19.60 -0.23
C LYS A 326 -4.88 18.41 -1.08
N ALA A 327 -5.78 17.46 -1.37
CA ALA A 327 -5.46 16.30 -2.21
C ALA A 327 -5.07 16.74 -3.64
N GLU A 328 -5.74 17.75 -4.21
CA GLU A 328 -5.41 18.29 -5.53
C GLU A 328 -4.03 18.96 -5.54
N LEU A 329 -3.70 19.76 -4.52
CA LEU A 329 -2.38 20.38 -4.39
C LEU A 329 -1.27 19.33 -4.24
N LEU A 330 -1.52 18.25 -3.50
CA LEU A 330 -0.59 17.13 -3.43
C LEU A 330 -0.38 16.46 -4.80
N MET A 331 -1.46 16.26 -5.58
CA MET A 331 -1.35 15.70 -6.93
C MET A 331 -0.56 16.61 -7.88
N ILE A 332 -0.69 17.92 -7.74
CA ILE A 332 0.08 18.92 -8.50
C ILE A 332 1.56 18.80 -8.12
N ASP A 333 1.88 18.85 -6.84
CA ASP A 333 3.26 18.75 -6.32
C ASP A 333 3.91 17.42 -6.73
N ASP A 334 3.21 16.32 -6.57
CA ASP A 334 3.65 14.98 -7.00
C ASP A 334 3.90 14.92 -8.50
N THR A 335 3.12 15.63 -9.33
CA THR A 335 3.31 15.70 -10.78
C THR A 335 4.65 16.38 -11.10
N PHE A 336 4.94 17.52 -10.48
CA PHE A 336 6.21 18.23 -10.67
C PHE A 336 7.40 17.45 -10.10
N SER A 337 7.24 16.85 -8.93
CA SER A 337 8.26 15.99 -8.31
C SER A 337 8.61 14.79 -9.20
N TYR A 338 7.59 14.11 -9.76
CA TYR A 338 7.77 12.99 -10.67
C TYR A 338 8.50 13.41 -11.96
N LEU A 339 8.10 14.53 -12.57
CA LEU A 339 8.76 15.07 -13.76
C LEU A 339 10.20 15.47 -13.48
N GLY A 340 10.46 16.14 -12.36
CA GLY A 340 11.81 16.48 -11.91
C GLY A 340 12.70 15.25 -11.74
N ASP A 341 12.17 14.18 -11.12
CA ASP A 341 12.90 12.92 -10.96
C ASP A 341 13.17 12.22 -12.31
N LEU A 342 12.23 12.27 -13.27
CA LEU A 342 12.45 11.74 -14.62
C LEU A 342 13.56 12.50 -15.37
N ILE A 343 13.56 13.83 -15.28
CA ILE A 343 14.59 14.68 -15.90
C ILE A 343 15.93 14.40 -15.25
N ALA A 344 16.00 14.37 -13.94
CA ALA A 344 17.24 14.11 -13.19
C ALA A 344 17.86 12.74 -13.57
N ARG A 345 17.04 11.70 -13.73
CA ARG A 345 17.52 10.37 -14.19
C ARG A 345 18.10 10.40 -15.59
N LYS A 346 17.53 11.21 -16.51
CA LYS A 346 18.01 11.30 -17.91
C LYS A 346 19.30 12.13 -18.03
N ILE A 347 19.42 13.21 -17.24
CA ILE A 347 20.55 14.13 -17.34
C ILE A 347 21.78 13.61 -16.58
N PHE A 348 21.57 13.06 -15.40
CA PHE A 348 22.69 12.72 -14.49
C PHE A 348 23.09 11.25 -14.53
N HIS A 349 22.48 10.40 -15.38
CA HIS A 349 22.75 8.94 -15.44
C HIS A 349 22.85 8.29 -14.04
N ARG A 350 22.14 8.83 -13.05
CA ARG A 350 22.20 8.45 -11.64
C ARG A 350 20.84 8.00 -11.10
#